data_5235e3be42f534cfb6890ca020025337
#
_entry.id   5235e3be42f534cfb6890ca020025337
#
_cell.length_a   1.000
_cell.length_b   1.000
_cell.length_c   1.000
_cell.angle_alpha   90.00
_cell.angle_beta   90.00
_cell.angle_gamma   90.00
#
_symmetry.space_group_name_H-M   'P 1'
#
loop_
_entity.id
_entity.type
_entity.pdbx_description
1 polymer ?
#
loop_
_entity_poly.entity_id
_entity_poly.type
_entity_poly.pdbx_seq_one_letter_code
_entity_poly.pdbx_strand_id
1 'polypeptide(L)'
;EATAQEIEAMATLVRDAMAAGAIGFATSTSPAHNGEGGFPMPSRLASDEEMMQLTLAMSSQGGGVYMVTKGGQMPVSFLESLAAASKRPVMVAALLHNSTNPNGVFNDLKAISEANERGHKLKGQVSCCPLSMDFTFASAYPVEGLTQWKPALGLQHEALKACLASSEFRAKV
;
A
#
# COMPACT_ATOMS: atom_id res chain seq x y z
N GLU A 1 11.53 -11.59 0.28
CA GLU A 1 10.23 -12.29 0.37
C GLU A 1 10.22 -13.20 1.59
N ALA A 2 9.05 -13.37 2.21
CA ALA A 2 8.91 -14.25 3.35
C ALA A 2 8.95 -15.73 2.93
N THR A 3 9.50 -16.57 3.79
CA THR A 3 9.45 -18.02 3.63
C THR A 3 8.05 -18.57 3.96
N ALA A 4 7.72 -19.78 3.51
CA ALA A 4 6.44 -20.42 3.83
C ALA A 4 6.20 -20.53 5.35
N GLN A 5 7.25 -20.76 6.15
CA GLN A 5 7.14 -20.81 7.60
C GLN A 5 6.83 -19.43 8.20
N GLU A 6 7.42 -18.37 7.70
CA GLU A 6 7.12 -17.00 8.13
C GLU A 6 5.71 -16.58 7.73
N ILE A 7 5.25 -16.94 6.51
CA ILE A 7 3.87 -16.71 6.07
C ILE A 7 2.88 -17.39 7.01
N GLU A 8 3.10 -18.65 7.38
CA GLU A 8 2.23 -19.37 8.32
C GLU A 8 2.25 -18.74 9.73
N ALA A 9 3.41 -18.27 10.19
CA ALA A 9 3.50 -17.56 11.46
C ALA A 9 2.71 -16.25 11.43
N MET A 10 2.82 -15.45 10.36
CA MET A 10 2.03 -14.25 10.16
C MET A 10 0.54 -14.55 10.05
N ALA A 11 0.16 -15.59 9.31
CA ALA A 11 -1.23 -16.04 9.17
C ALA A 11 -1.83 -16.43 10.53
N THR A 12 -1.05 -17.06 11.40
CA THR A 12 -1.47 -17.37 12.77
C THR A 12 -1.77 -16.11 13.58
N LEU A 13 -0.87 -15.11 13.52
CA LEU A 13 -1.11 -13.81 14.18
C LEU A 13 -2.36 -13.11 13.67
N VAL A 14 -2.62 -13.17 12.36
CA VAL A 14 -3.85 -12.61 11.78
C VAL A 14 -5.08 -13.35 12.28
N ARG A 15 -5.08 -14.69 12.32
CA ARG A 15 -6.18 -15.50 12.88
C ARG A 15 -6.46 -15.14 14.35
N ASP A 16 -5.41 -15.03 15.14
CA ASP A 16 -5.52 -14.68 16.56
C ASP A 16 -6.09 -13.28 16.76
N ALA A 17 -5.63 -12.31 15.96
CA ALA A 17 -6.17 -10.96 15.98
C ALA A 17 -7.66 -10.92 15.60
N MET A 18 -8.06 -11.68 14.58
CA MET A 18 -9.47 -11.79 14.17
C MET A 18 -10.31 -12.45 15.27
N ALA A 19 -9.81 -13.49 15.93
CA ALA A 19 -10.48 -14.13 17.06
C ALA A 19 -10.60 -13.20 18.27
N ALA A 20 -9.65 -12.28 18.46
CA ALA A 20 -9.67 -11.25 19.50
C ALA A 20 -10.60 -10.06 19.16
N GLY A 21 -11.24 -10.04 17.98
CA GLY A 21 -12.21 -9.02 17.58
C GLY A 21 -11.69 -7.97 16.59
N ALA A 22 -10.58 -8.21 15.92
CA ALA A 22 -10.16 -7.35 14.81
C ALA A 22 -11.21 -7.37 13.68
N ILE A 23 -11.41 -6.21 13.03
CA ILE A 23 -12.42 -6.06 11.97
C ILE A 23 -11.91 -6.41 10.58
N GLY A 24 -10.61 -6.67 10.43
CA GLY A 24 -10.00 -6.97 9.15
C GLY A 24 -8.49 -6.88 9.18
N PHE A 25 -7.90 -6.98 7.99
CA PHE A 25 -6.46 -6.89 7.75
C PHE A 25 -6.17 -5.80 6.71
N ALA A 26 -5.22 -4.93 7.01
CA ALA A 26 -4.84 -3.83 6.12
C ALA A 26 -3.35 -3.90 5.80
N THR A 27 -3.00 -3.58 4.54
CA THR A 27 -1.62 -3.56 4.07
C THR A 27 -1.39 -2.47 3.01
N SER A 28 -0.17 -2.37 2.54
CA SER A 28 0.21 -1.41 1.50
C SER A 28 1.25 -1.98 0.55
N THR A 29 1.05 -1.77 -0.73
CA THR A 29 2.04 -1.99 -1.79
C THR A 29 2.47 -0.68 -2.43
N SER A 30 2.05 0.46 -1.88
CA SER A 30 2.41 1.79 -2.39
C SER A 30 3.92 2.04 -2.28
N PRO A 31 4.60 2.45 -3.36
CA PRO A 31 6.03 2.77 -3.32
C PRO A 31 6.36 3.99 -2.44
N ALA A 32 5.36 4.81 -2.11
CA ALA A 32 5.52 5.94 -1.19
C ALA A 32 5.61 5.50 0.30
N HIS A 33 5.15 4.29 0.62
CA HIS A 33 5.20 3.78 1.99
C HIS A 33 6.55 3.13 2.28
N ASN A 34 7.37 3.83 3.06
CA ASN A 34 8.71 3.42 3.45
C ASN A 34 8.82 3.36 4.96
N GLY A 35 9.72 2.50 5.44
CA GLY A 35 10.19 2.48 6.82
C GLY A 35 11.34 3.46 7.04
N GLU A 36 11.95 3.38 8.20
CA GLU A 36 13.09 4.20 8.58
C GLU A 36 14.21 4.12 7.54
N GLY A 37 14.85 5.26 7.25
CA GLY A 37 15.92 5.35 6.25
C GLY A 37 15.48 5.15 4.80
N GLY A 38 14.17 5.24 4.51
CA GLY A 38 13.64 5.09 3.15
C GLY A 38 13.61 3.64 2.64
N PHE A 39 13.84 2.65 3.51
CA PHE A 39 13.70 1.24 3.16
C PHE A 39 12.25 0.91 2.84
N PRO A 40 11.97 0.06 1.83
CA PRO A 40 10.61 -0.40 1.58
C PRO A 40 9.99 -1.03 2.82
N MET A 41 8.72 -0.70 3.10
CA MET A 41 7.97 -1.48 4.10
C MET A 41 7.91 -2.96 3.66
N PRO A 42 7.98 -3.93 4.60
CA PRO A 42 7.96 -5.36 4.26
C PRO A 42 6.79 -5.75 3.35
N SER A 43 5.61 -5.19 3.57
CA SER A 43 4.41 -5.45 2.77
C SER A 43 4.54 -5.06 1.29
N ARG A 44 5.47 -4.17 0.92
CA ARG A 44 5.77 -3.83 -0.48
C ARG A 44 6.56 -4.92 -1.22
N LEU A 45 7.17 -5.83 -0.46
CA LEU A 45 7.97 -6.95 -0.95
C LEU A 45 7.21 -8.29 -0.82
N ALA A 46 5.97 -8.24 -0.31
CA ALA A 46 5.11 -9.40 -0.15
C ALA A 46 4.79 -10.02 -1.51
N SER A 47 4.87 -11.33 -1.58
CA SER A 47 4.41 -12.08 -2.74
C SER A 47 2.88 -12.16 -2.81
N ASP A 48 2.35 -12.48 -3.99
CA ASP A 48 0.91 -12.74 -4.17
C ASP A 48 0.42 -13.87 -3.26
N GLU A 49 1.26 -14.90 -3.05
CA GLU A 49 0.98 -16.02 -2.15
C GLU A 49 0.89 -15.55 -0.68
N GLU A 50 1.83 -14.73 -0.22
CA GLU A 50 1.78 -14.14 1.13
C GLU A 50 0.47 -13.36 1.33
N MET A 51 0.14 -12.47 0.41
CA MET A 51 -1.09 -11.67 0.49
C MET A 51 -2.34 -12.54 0.47
N MET A 52 -2.36 -13.60 -0.33
CA MET A 52 -3.47 -14.55 -0.38
C MET A 52 -3.63 -15.28 0.95
N GLN A 53 -2.55 -15.83 1.51
CA GLN A 53 -2.60 -16.58 2.78
C GLN A 53 -3.02 -15.71 3.95
N LEU A 54 -2.54 -14.45 4.04
CA LEU A 54 -2.97 -13.53 5.08
C LEU A 54 -4.44 -13.11 4.92
N THR A 55 -4.92 -12.96 3.68
CA THR A 55 -6.34 -12.68 3.40
C THR A 55 -7.25 -13.86 3.78
N LEU A 56 -6.81 -15.09 3.51
CA LEU A 56 -7.53 -16.30 3.92
C LEU A 56 -7.53 -16.45 5.46
N ALA A 57 -6.40 -16.17 6.12
CA ALA A 57 -6.32 -16.15 7.57
C ALA A 57 -7.29 -15.15 8.19
N MET A 58 -7.37 -13.93 7.64
CA MET A 58 -8.35 -12.92 8.05
C MET A 58 -9.79 -13.43 7.95
N SER A 59 -10.12 -14.16 6.90
CA SER A 59 -11.49 -14.64 6.65
C SER A 59 -11.89 -15.88 7.43
N SER A 60 -10.95 -16.52 8.12
CA SER A 60 -11.11 -17.84 8.78
C SER A 60 -12.23 -17.87 9.83
N GLN A 61 -12.53 -16.73 10.46
CA GLN A 61 -13.63 -16.60 11.45
C GLN A 61 -14.98 -16.21 10.81
N GLY A 62 -15.10 -16.29 9.49
CA GLY A 62 -16.33 -15.92 8.77
C GLY A 62 -16.58 -14.42 8.68
N GLY A 63 -15.65 -13.58 9.09
CA GLY A 63 -15.72 -12.11 9.09
C GLY A 63 -14.56 -11.46 8.34
N GLY A 64 -14.42 -10.14 8.50
CA GLY A 64 -13.26 -9.37 8.07
C GLY A 64 -13.42 -8.60 6.76
N VAL A 65 -12.59 -7.59 6.62
CA VAL A 65 -12.39 -6.78 5.41
C VAL A 65 -10.89 -6.72 5.13
N TYR A 66 -10.50 -7.01 3.90
CA TYR A 66 -9.14 -6.74 3.46
C TYR A 66 -9.07 -5.32 2.90
N MET A 67 -8.10 -4.52 3.35
CA MET A 67 -7.88 -3.17 2.82
C MET A 67 -6.43 -3.05 2.32
N VAL A 68 -6.26 -2.41 1.17
CA VAL A 68 -4.93 -2.16 0.62
C VAL A 68 -4.75 -0.75 0.08
N THR A 69 -3.63 -0.12 0.44
CA THR A 69 -3.12 1.04 -0.32
C THR A 69 -2.40 0.49 -1.54
N LYS A 70 -3.11 0.50 -2.67
CA LYS A 70 -2.68 -0.14 -3.91
C LYS A 70 -1.51 0.63 -4.56
N GLY A 71 -0.38 -0.05 -4.77
CA GLY A 71 0.67 0.42 -5.68
C GLY A 71 0.31 0.19 -7.14
N GLY A 72 1.00 0.91 -8.04
CA GLY A 72 0.73 0.83 -9.48
C GLY A 72 0.94 -0.55 -10.11
N GLN A 73 1.74 -1.40 -9.47
CA GLN A 73 2.03 -2.76 -9.96
C GLN A 73 0.98 -3.80 -9.55
N MET A 74 0.09 -3.46 -8.61
CA MET A 74 -0.96 -4.38 -8.16
C MET A 74 -2.22 -4.20 -9.04
N PRO A 75 -2.61 -5.19 -9.85
CA PRO A 75 -3.81 -5.10 -10.68
C PRO A 75 -5.08 -5.35 -9.86
N VAL A 76 -6.20 -4.76 -10.27
CA VAL A 76 -7.52 -5.00 -9.65
C VAL A 76 -7.95 -6.47 -9.77
N SER A 77 -7.52 -7.17 -10.83
CA SER A 77 -7.79 -8.61 -11.01
C SER A 77 -7.19 -9.47 -9.88
N PHE A 78 -6.04 -9.09 -9.33
CA PHE A 78 -5.49 -9.77 -8.16
C PHE A 78 -6.35 -9.51 -6.91
N LEU A 79 -6.82 -8.28 -6.71
CA LEU A 79 -7.73 -7.96 -5.61
C LEU A 79 -9.08 -8.69 -5.74
N GLU A 80 -9.55 -8.89 -6.96
CA GLU A 80 -10.71 -9.73 -7.25
C GLU A 80 -10.47 -11.19 -6.84
N SER A 81 -9.28 -11.75 -7.13
CA SER A 81 -8.95 -13.11 -6.69
C SER A 81 -8.91 -13.26 -5.16
N LEU A 82 -8.44 -12.24 -4.44
CA LEU A 82 -8.51 -12.20 -2.97
C LEU A 82 -9.96 -12.18 -2.46
N ALA A 83 -10.82 -11.37 -3.09
CA ALA A 83 -12.25 -11.31 -2.75
C ALA A 83 -12.97 -12.62 -3.04
N ALA A 84 -12.63 -13.27 -4.16
CA ALA A 84 -13.19 -14.56 -4.57
C ALA A 84 -12.81 -15.68 -3.59
N ALA A 85 -11.53 -15.78 -3.24
CA ALA A 85 -11.00 -16.82 -2.36
C ALA A 85 -11.50 -16.66 -0.92
N SER A 86 -11.43 -15.44 -0.37
CA SER A 86 -11.83 -15.16 1.02
C SER A 86 -13.34 -15.03 1.21
N LYS A 87 -14.10 -14.78 0.13
CA LYS A 87 -15.51 -14.39 0.15
C LYS A 87 -15.79 -13.16 1.04
N ARG A 88 -14.79 -12.28 1.15
CA ARG A 88 -14.83 -11.06 1.97
C ARG A 88 -14.68 -9.81 1.11
N PRO A 89 -15.17 -8.67 1.60
CA PRO A 89 -14.95 -7.40 0.94
C PRO A 89 -13.45 -7.07 0.85
N VAL A 90 -13.04 -6.55 -0.30
CA VAL A 90 -11.71 -5.97 -0.52
C VAL A 90 -11.87 -4.48 -0.77
N MET A 91 -11.15 -3.67 -0.01
CA MET A 91 -11.18 -2.20 -0.11
C MET A 91 -9.86 -1.68 -0.67
N VAL A 92 -9.95 -0.88 -1.73
CA VAL A 92 -8.82 -0.13 -2.28
C VAL A 92 -8.81 1.28 -1.67
N ALA A 93 -7.81 1.59 -0.89
CA ALA A 93 -7.65 2.89 -0.22
C ALA A 93 -6.28 3.51 -0.58
N ALA A 94 -6.25 4.68 -1.23
CA ALA A 94 -7.38 5.41 -1.75
C ALA A 94 -7.27 5.47 -3.28
N LEU A 95 -8.39 5.59 -3.96
CA LEU A 95 -8.44 5.90 -5.39
C LEU A 95 -8.25 7.41 -5.55
N LEU A 96 -7.07 7.81 -6.03
CA LEU A 96 -6.71 9.22 -6.21
C LEU A 96 -6.37 9.48 -7.67
N HIS A 97 -6.83 10.63 -8.16
CA HIS A 97 -6.40 11.10 -9.48
C HIS A 97 -4.90 11.43 -9.44
N ASN A 98 -4.19 11.00 -10.47
CA ASN A 98 -2.77 11.30 -10.65
C ASN A 98 -2.56 11.91 -12.04
N SER A 99 -2.03 13.13 -12.08
CA SER A 99 -1.79 13.84 -13.34
C SER A 99 -0.77 13.15 -14.26
N THR A 100 0.13 12.32 -13.71
CA THR A 100 1.07 11.53 -14.52
C THR A 100 0.43 10.27 -15.11
N ASN A 101 -0.72 9.83 -14.57
CA ASN A 101 -1.53 8.74 -15.07
C ASN A 101 -3.03 9.08 -14.93
N PRO A 102 -3.54 10.03 -15.73
CA PRO A 102 -4.88 10.59 -15.55
C PRO A 102 -6.01 9.57 -15.72
N ASN A 103 -5.80 8.50 -16.47
CA ASN A 103 -6.79 7.45 -16.69
C ASN A 103 -6.71 6.31 -15.67
N GLY A 104 -5.65 6.24 -14.86
CA GLY A 104 -5.40 5.11 -13.97
C GLY A 104 -6.54 4.84 -13.00
N VAL A 105 -7.01 5.88 -12.30
CA VAL A 105 -8.11 5.76 -11.33
C VAL A 105 -9.43 5.36 -12.00
N PHE A 106 -9.71 5.83 -13.20
CA PHE A 106 -10.94 5.47 -13.94
C PHE A 106 -10.89 4.03 -14.44
N ASN A 107 -9.71 3.55 -14.85
CA ASN A 107 -9.51 2.15 -15.21
C ASN A 107 -9.69 1.23 -13.99
N ASP A 108 -9.16 1.61 -12.83
CA ASP A 108 -9.37 0.88 -11.58
C ASP A 108 -10.86 0.86 -11.19
N LEU A 109 -11.57 1.99 -11.28
CA LEU A 109 -13.00 2.07 -11.01
C LEU A 109 -13.82 1.17 -11.93
N LYS A 110 -13.49 1.15 -13.23
CA LYS A 110 -14.12 0.26 -14.19
C LYS A 110 -13.89 -1.20 -13.83
N ALA A 111 -12.66 -1.59 -13.56
CA ALA A 111 -12.32 -2.96 -13.17
C ALA A 111 -13.01 -3.39 -11.85
N ILE A 112 -13.13 -2.49 -10.87
CA ILE A 112 -13.86 -2.71 -9.63
C ILE A 112 -15.36 -2.93 -9.93
N SER A 113 -15.96 -2.11 -10.81
CA SER A 113 -17.36 -2.28 -11.22
C SER A 113 -17.60 -3.64 -11.86
N GLU A 114 -16.78 -4.01 -12.82
CA GLU A 114 -16.86 -5.30 -13.52
C GLU A 114 -16.68 -6.49 -12.56
N ALA A 115 -15.77 -6.41 -11.58
CA ALA A 115 -15.63 -7.43 -10.55
C ALA A 115 -16.88 -7.55 -9.67
N ASN A 116 -17.51 -6.42 -9.33
CA ASN A 116 -18.78 -6.41 -8.58
C ASN A 116 -19.94 -7.00 -9.40
N GLU A 117 -19.98 -6.78 -10.73
CA GLU A 117 -20.97 -7.42 -11.62
C GLU A 117 -20.81 -8.94 -11.67
N ARG A 118 -19.57 -9.45 -11.50
CA ARG A 118 -19.28 -10.88 -11.33
C ARG A 118 -19.60 -11.44 -9.94
N GLY A 119 -20.14 -10.61 -9.03
CA GLY A 119 -20.59 -11.00 -7.69
C GLY A 119 -19.54 -10.85 -6.59
N HIS A 120 -18.36 -10.28 -6.88
CA HIS A 120 -17.34 -9.99 -5.87
C HIS A 120 -17.63 -8.67 -5.15
N LYS A 121 -17.02 -8.46 -3.98
CA LYS A 121 -17.27 -7.26 -3.15
C LYS A 121 -16.01 -6.39 -3.08
N LEU A 122 -15.73 -5.66 -4.17
CA LEU A 122 -14.65 -4.68 -4.21
C LEU A 122 -15.21 -3.27 -3.94
N LYS A 123 -14.50 -2.48 -3.14
CA LYS A 123 -14.85 -1.10 -2.82
C LYS A 123 -13.65 -0.19 -3.05
N GLY A 124 -13.86 0.89 -3.79
CA GLY A 124 -12.90 1.97 -3.91
C GLY A 124 -13.19 3.07 -2.89
N GLN A 125 -12.22 3.42 -2.08
CA GLN A 125 -12.32 4.55 -1.16
C GLN A 125 -11.76 5.79 -1.83
N VAL A 126 -12.52 6.87 -1.83
CA VAL A 126 -12.11 8.19 -2.32
C VAL A 126 -12.16 9.22 -1.20
N SER A 127 -11.31 10.24 -1.29
CA SER A 127 -11.41 11.39 -0.39
C SER A 127 -12.61 12.25 -0.77
N CYS A 128 -13.34 12.74 0.23
CA CYS A 128 -14.44 13.69 0.03
C CYS A 128 -13.97 15.16 -0.10
N CYS A 129 -12.66 15.40 0.08
CA CYS A 129 -12.01 16.69 -0.03
C CYS A 129 -10.65 16.55 -0.70
N PRO A 130 -10.05 17.65 -1.21
CA PRO A 130 -8.68 17.63 -1.70
C PRO A 130 -7.72 17.13 -0.64
N LEU A 131 -6.78 16.25 -1.04
CA LEU A 131 -5.70 15.82 -0.18
C LEU A 131 -4.64 16.93 -0.10
N SER A 132 -4.38 17.42 1.10
CA SER A 132 -3.30 18.36 1.38
C SER A 132 -2.34 17.76 2.40
N MET A 133 -1.06 18.01 2.22
CA MET A 133 -0.02 17.49 3.12
C MET A 133 1.04 18.57 3.34
N ASP A 134 1.28 18.89 4.60
CA ASP A 134 2.40 19.73 5.03
C ASP A 134 3.55 18.84 5.51
N PHE A 135 4.76 19.12 5.03
CA PHE A 135 5.96 18.41 5.45
C PHE A 135 7.18 19.32 5.43
N THR A 136 8.25 18.90 6.07
CA THR A 136 9.54 19.58 6.02
C THR A 136 10.57 18.70 5.32
N PHE A 137 11.62 19.28 4.79
CA PHE A 137 12.71 18.50 4.20
C PHE A 137 13.50 17.68 5.22
N ALA A 138 13.36 17.97 6.51
CA ALA A 138 13.91 17.13 7.58
C ALA A 138 13.09 15.83 7.80
N SER A 139 11.82 15.84 7.37
CA SER A 139 10.92 14.69 7.34
C SER A 139 10.13 14.74 6.04
N ALA A 140 10.81 14.37 4.97
CA ALA A 140 10.34 14.56 3.59
C ALA A 140 9.60 13.31 3.06
N TYR A 141 8.67 12.77 3.85
CA TYR A 141 7.92 11.55 3.57
C TYR A 141 7.47 11.37 2.11
N PRO A 142 6.93 12.38 1.39
CA PRO A 142 6.47 12.18 0.02
C PRO A 142 7.59 11.85 -0.99
N VAL A 143 8.84 12.18 -0.66
CA VAL A 143 10.01 12.01 -1.55
C VAL A 143 11.07 11.05 -1.03
N GLU A 144 10.94 10.58 0.21
CA GLU A 144 11.92 9.65 0.83
C GLU A 144 12.09 8.34 0.05
N GLY A 145 11.06 7.89 -0.67
CA GLY A 145 11.11 6.71 -1.53
C GLY A 145 11.84 6.91 -2.86
N LEU A 146 12.19 8.15 -3.22
CA LEU A 146 12.92 8.42 -4.45
C LEU A 146 14.40 8.05 -4.30
N THR A 147 14.91 7.30 -5.28
CA THR A 147 16.35 6.95 -5.31
C THR A 147 17.24 8.19 -5.28
N GLN A 148 16.80 9.27 -5.93
CA GLN A 148 17.50 10.55 -6.00
C GLN A 148 17.55 11.27 -4.65
N TRP A 149 16.61 10.97 -3.74
CA TRP A 149 16.56 11.58 -2.41
C TRP A 149 17.51 10.91 -1.40
N LYS A 150 17.99 9.70 -1.68
CA LYS A 150 18.88 8.95 -0.78
C LYS A 150 20.04 9.75 -0.17
N PRO A 151 20.74 10.64 -0.91
CA PRO A 151 21.81 11.45 -0.31
C PRO A 151 21.37 12.41 0.78
N ALA A 152 20.08 12.77 0.83
CA ALA A 152 19.50 13.66 1.84
C ALA A 152 18.93 12.91 3.05
N LEU A 153 18.72 11.58 2.94
CA LEU A 153 18.16 10.78 4.03
C LEU A 153 19.03 10.79 5.27
N GLY A 154 18.41 11.05 6.41
CA GLY A 154 19.10 11.06 7.70
C GLY A 154 19.97 12.29 7.97
N LEU A 155 20.16 13.16 6.98
CA LEU A 155 20.87 14.42 7.19
C LEU A 155 20.05 15.40 8.04
N GLN A 156 20.72 16.15 8.90
CA GLN A 156 20.12 17.13 9.78
C GLN A 156 20.78 18.51 9.62
N HIS A 157 20.04 19.55 9.98
CA HIS A 157 20.54 20.93 10.10
C HIS A 157 21.41 21.40 8.91
N GLU A 158 22.66 21.79 9.15
CA GLU A 158 23.54 22.36 8.14
C GLU A 158 23.96 21.36 7.05
N ALA A 159 24.08 20.06 7.39
CA ALA A 159 24.37 19.02 6.42
C ALA A 159 23.21 18.85 5.42
N LEU A 160 21.97 18.88 5.91
CA LEU A 160 20.80 18.84 5.04
C LEU A 160 20.70 20.09 4.17
N LYS A 161 20.91 21.28 4.74
CA LYS A 161 20.92 22.54 3.97
C LYS A 161 21.95 22.52 2.86
N ALA A 162 23.16 22.04 3.16
CA ALA A 162 24.23 21.94 2.16
C ALA A 162 23.87 20.97 1.02
N CYS A 163 23.27 19.82 1.36
CA CYS A 163 22.78 18.86 0.37
C CYS A 163 21.71 19.50 -0.54
N LEU A 164 20.71 20.13 0.04
CA LEU A 164 19.60 20.78 -0.67
C LEU A 164 20.06 22.01 -1.49
N ALA A 165 21.14 22.68 -1.08
CA ALA A 165 21.74 23.79 -1.81
C ALA A 165 22.56 23.35 -3.03
N SER A 166 22.99 22.07 -3.07
CA SER A 166 23.77 21.53 -4.18
C SER A 166 22.98 21.58 -5.50
N SER A 167 23.58 22.21 -6.51
CA SER A 167 22.99 22.25 -7.85
C SER A 167 22.90 20.87 -8.49
N GLU A 168 23.89 20.01 -8.21
CA GLU A 168 23.92 18.63 -8.67
C GLU A 168 22.79 17.79 -8.06
N PHE A 169 22.56 17.94 -6.76
CA PHE A 169 21.45 17.26 -6.08
C PHE A 169 20.10 17.71 -6.65
N ARG A 170 19.87 19.02 -6.74
CA ARG A 170 18.62 19.59 -7.26
C ARG A 170 18.33 19.22 -8.71
N ALA A 171 19.35 19.00 -9.53
CA ALA A 171 19.17 18.59 -10.91
C ALA A 171 18.75 17.11 -11.05
N LYS A 172 18.93 16.30 -10.01
CA LYS A 172 18.56 14.87 -9.98
C LYS A 172 17.19 14.59 -9.39
N VAL A 173 16.71 15.48 -8.52
CA VAL A 173 15.40 15.40 -7.86
C VAL A 173 14.33 16.15 -8.65
#